data_811dee74b8130b4ff75d2aed4cda7947
#
_entry.id   811dee74b8130b4ff75d2aed4cda7947
#
_cell.length_a   1.000
_cell.length_b   1.000
_cell.length_c   1.000
_cell.angle_alpha   90.00
_cell.angle_beta   90.00
_cell.angle_gamma   90.00
#
_symmetry.space_group_name_H-M   'P 1'
#
loop_
_entity.id
_entity.type
_entity.pdbx_description
1 polymer ?
#
loop_
_entity_poly.entity_id
_entity_poly.type
_entity_poly.pdbx_seq_one_letter_code
_entity_poly.pdbx_strand_id
1 'polypeptide(L)'
;MKFLFLLPALALGAHVTRESRESIPEKWLESGKPSSSQKVNLTFMLNLSDRKFQDLEGEFLSRSDPKSANFGQWLSSEDVHALTAPDQDSVDAVMNYFTEMGFTPVPRTSNSDTITVSVPFEIAEELLDTTYATYTHTGTGDVIHRAKQYSLPSELHEHIALVGPTTRFPTPSLAQKSATPSTSGIGSYNTPSNLRSLYSVGETLGGTADKNKQAVTAFLGQYYSESDLAKFFKTQFPEGADTPITLVGDATTGRAGIESMLDIEYMPAMGALNPTEFWGFSGASPIDDADEPFLTWLYTVSNTTDEDVPLVFSTSYGEDETAEVPTDYADRINVEFMKAGLRGISLLFASGDSGAASDSGTCPNDRFMPMWPAGSPYVTAVGGTSGGKMPEQAWSGSSGGFSDVFPAPSWQAEATSAYAANTDSDMPPASYFNSTGRGFPDISAQAVEYPVVVHGLTTPVAGTSCASPCASGVFGLLNDARLAAGKSSLGFLNQILYSNPSALNDVSEGVQGGCGRQSGFPAKEGWDAVTGLGSPNYEKLLDVVMALP
;
A
#
# COMPACT_ATOMS: atom_id res chain seq x y z
N MET A 1 -29.60 40.38 -12.75
CA MET A 1 -28.85 40.38 -13.99
C MET A 1 -28.26 38.96 -14.10
N LYS A 2 -28.94 38.08 -14.87
CA LYS A 2 -28.46 36.72 -15.10
C LYS A 2 -27.34 36.83 -16.14
N PHE A 3 -26.12 36.59 -15.74
CA PHE A 3 -25.03 36.35 -16.69
C PHE A 3 -25.25 34.95 -17.29
N LEU A 4 -25.78 34.93 -18.51
CA LEU A 4 -25.73 33.76 -19.37
C LEU A 4 -24.28 33.64 -19.82
N PHE A 5 -23.53 32.72 -19.21
CA PHE A 5 -22.28 32.25 -19.80
C PHE A 5 -22.68 31.44 -21.05
N LEU A 6 -22.56 32.05 -22.22
CA LEU A 6 -22.50 31.32 -23.47
C LEU A 6 -21.17 30.54 -23.43
N LEU A 7 -21.22 29.29 -22.98
CA LEU A 7 -20.17 28.34 -23.31
C LEU A 7 -20.07 28.28 -24.85
N PRO A 8 -18.88 28.37 -25.44
CA PRO A 8 -18.75 28.07 -26.86
C PRO A 8 -19.32 26.67 -27.06
N ALA A 9 -20.21 26.50 -28.05
CA ALA A 9 -20.67 25.19 -28.45
C ALA A 9 -19.43 24.44 -28.92
N LEU A 10 -18.84 23.63 -28.03
CA LEU A 10 -17.85 22.64 -28.41
C LEU A 10 -18.52 21.79 -29.47
N ALA A 11 -17.90 21.70 -30.63
CA ALA A 11 -18.19 20.63 -31.57
C ALA A 11 -17.69 19.35 -30.83
N LEU A 12 -18.59 18.74 -30.03
CA LEU A 12 -18.31 17.48 -29.35
C LEU A 12 -17.91 16.50 -30.44
N GLY A 13 -16.62 16.18 -30.52
CA GLY A 13 -16.10 15.10 -31.31
C GLY A 13 -16.78 13.79 -30.89
N ALA A 14 -16.60 12.74 -31.67
CA ALA A 14 -17.10 11.42 -31.28
C ALA A 14 -16.52 11.07 -29.90
N HIS A 15 -17.37 10.61 -28.98
CA HIS A 15 -16.93 10.06 -27.69
C HIS A 15 -16.58 8.58 -27.85
N VAL A 16 -15.54 8.14 -27.15
CA VAL A 16 -15.09 6.75 -27.11
C VAL A 16 -15.28 6.23 -25.68
N THR A 17 -16.02 5.14 -25.51
CA THR A 17 -16.24 4.53 -24.20
C THR A 17 -14.90 4.11 -23.61
N ARG A 18 -14.61 4.58 -22.40
CA ARG A 18 -13.39 4.23 -21.66
C ARG A 18 -13.64 3.09 -20.69
N GLU A 19 -14.73 3.18 -19.93
CA GLU A 19 -15.06 2.18 -18.91
C GLU A 19 -16.58 2.00 -18.82
N SER A 20 -17.03 0.77 -18.55
CA SER A 20 -18.43 0.42 -18.36
C SER A 20 -18.56 -0.72 -17.37
N ARG A 21 -19.50 -0.60 -16.43
CA ARG A 21 -19.86 -1.64 -15.47
C ARG A 21 -21.11 -2.37 -15.90
N GLU A 22 -21.09 -3.70 -15.77
CA GLU A 22 -22.26 -4.52 -16.05
C GLU A 22 -23.34 -4.40 -14.96
N SER A 23 -22.93 -4.22 -13.69
CA SER A 23 -23.83 -4.15 -12.54
C SER A 23 -23.31 -3.21 -11.46
N ILE A 24 -24.22 -2.69 -10.66
CA ILE A 24 -23.91 -1.96 -9.44
C ILE A 24 -23.79 -2.98 -8.29
N PRO A 25 -22.78 -2.85 -7.40
CA PRO A 25 -22.66 -3.75 -6.25
C PRO A 25 -23.93 -3.73 -5.37
N GLU A 26 -24.35 -4.90 -4.89
CA GLU A 26 -25.66 -5.10 -4.22
C GLU A 26 -25.91 -4.18 -3.03
N LYS A 27 -24.86 -3.77 -2.34
CA LYS A 27 -24.98 -2.92 -1.15
C LYS A 27 -25.15 -1.43 -1.48
N TRP A 28 -24.99 -1.01 -2.74
CA TRP A 28 -25.14 0.36 -3.19
C TRP A 28 -26.50 0.55 -3.85
N LEU A 29 -27.38 1.35 -3.23
CA LEU A 29 -28.70 1.65 -3.76
C LEU A 29 -28.74 3.07 -4.33
N GLU A 30 -29.22 3.19 -5.56
CA GLU A 30 -29.47 4.50 -6.17
C GLU A 30 -30.50 5.28 -5.34
N SER A 31 -30.12 6.45 -4.85
CA SER A 31 -30.90 7.28 -3.94
C SER A 31 -31.25 8.66 -4.51
N GLY A 32 -30.74 8.99 -5.70
CA GLY A 32 -31.03 10.27 -6.34
C GLY A 32 -30.01 10.68 -7.40
N LYS A 33 -29.84 11.98 -7.55
CA LYS A 33 -28.83 12.58 -8.44
C LYS A 33 -28.11 13.71 -7.71
N PRO A 34 -26.82 13.95 -8.01
CA PRO A 34 -26.15 15.15 -7.54
C PRO A 34 -26.82 16.40 -8.08
N SER A 35 -26.69 17.53 -7.38
CA SER A 35 -27.10 18.81 -7.95
C SER A 35 -26.20 19.14 -9.14
N SER A 36 -26.80 19.59 -10.27
CA SER A 36 -26.02 19.93 -11.47
C SER A 36 -24.94 20.98 -11.24
N SER A 37 -25.14 21.88 -10.28
CA SER A 37 -24.20 22.94 -9.90
C SER A 37 -23.21 22.51 -8.80
N GLN A 38 -23.41 21.36 -8.14
CA GLN A 38 -22.45 20.80 -7.20
C GLN A 38 -21.17 20.45 -7.97
N LYS A 39 -20.01 20.73 -7.37
CA LYS A 39 -18.72 20.43 -7.99
C LYS A 39 -18.24 19.03 -7.67
N VAL A 40 -17.58 18.44 -8.64
CA VAL A 40 -16.76 17.22 -8.51
C VAL A 40 -15.33 17.55 -8.93
N ASN A 41 -14.36 16.95 -8.23
CA ASN A 41 -12.97 17.02 -8.61
C ASN A 41 -12.67 15.80 -9.48
N LEU A 42 -12.58 16.00 -10.78
CA LEU A 42 -12.17 14.95 -11.70
C LEU A 42 -10.64 14.87 -11.73
N THR A 43 -10.11 13.68 -11.52
CA THR A 43 -8.69 13.39 -11.60
C THR A 43 -8.41 12.56 -12.84
N PHE A 44 -7.59 13.11 -13.72
CA PHE A 44 -7.17 12.52 -14.99
C PHE A 44 -5.75 11.97 -14.83
N MET A 45 -5.60 10.67 -14.98
CA MET A 45 -4.29 10.01 -15.05
C MET A 45 -3.91 9.86 -16.51
N LEU A 46 -2.75 10.41 -16.87
CA LEU A 46 -2.29 10.37 -18.25
C LEU A 46 -1.65 9.02 -18.60
N ASN A 47 -1.77 8.62 -19.84
CA ASN A 47 -1.21 7.39 -20.36
C ASN A 47 0.33 7.39 -20.22
N LEU A 48 0.86 6.32 -19.67
CA LEU A 48 2.25 5.93 -19.83
C LEU A 48 2.31 4.89 -20.96
N SER A 49 3.05 5.15 -22.02
CA SER A 49 3.13 4.19 -23.14
C SER A 49 3.76 2.87 -22.69
N ASP A 50 3.39 1.76 -23.33
CA ASP A 50 3.93 0.42 -23.02
C ASP A 50 5.46 0.39 -23.01
N ARG A 51 6.10 1.14 -23.90
CA ARG A 51 7.54 1.25 -23.95
C ARG A 51 8.09 1.93 -22.69
N LYS A 52 7.51 3.07 -22.26
CA LYS A 52 7.93 3.78 -21.05
C LYS A 52 7.70 2.93 -19.79
N PHE A 53 6.60 2.18 -19.77
CA PHE A 53 6.35 1.23 -18.68
C PHE A 53 7.43 0.14 -18.63
N GLN A 54 7.78 -0.47 -19.78
CA GLN A 54 8.84 -1.48 -19.84
C GLN A 54 10.22 -0.90 -19.48
N ASP A 55 10.53 0.32 -19.91
CA ASP A 55 11.77 1.01 -19.56
C ASP A 55 11.82 1.29 -18.04
N LEU A 56 10.69 1.74 -17.43
CA LEU A 56 10.54 1.97 -16.00
C LEU A 56 10.74 0.69 -15.20
N GLU A 57 10.04 -0.39 -15.57
CA GLU A 57 10.14 -1.68 -14.91
C GLU A 57 11.56 -2.28 -15.05
N GLY A 58 12.16 -2.15 -16.23
CA GLY A 58 13.53 -2.60 -16.49
C GLY A 58 14.56 -1.89 -15.61
N GLU A 59 14.47 -0.56 -15.46
CA GLU A 59 15.31 0.21 -14.56
C GLU A 59 15.07 -0.17 -13.09
N PHE A 60 13.80 -0.31 -12.68
CA PHE A 60 13.42 -0.71 -11.33
C PHE A 60 14.02 -2.07 -10.96
N LEU A 61 13.83 -3.08 -11.80
CA LEU A 61 14.35 -4.43 -11.56
C LEU A 61 15.87 -4.47 -11.59
N SER A 62 16.51 -3.76 -12.54
CA SER A 62 17.96 -3.72 -12.66
C SER A 62 18.66 -3.07 -11.46
N ARG A 63 18.08 -2.00 -10.90
CA ARG A 63 18.66 -1.27 -9.76
C ARG A 63 18.40 -1.93 -8.41
N SER A 64 17.41 -2.79 -8.33
CA SER A 64 17.08 -3.56 -7.12
C SER A 64 17.60 -5.00 -7.13
N ASP A 65 18.14 -5.51 -8.24
CA ASP A 65 18.76 -6.83 -8.30
C ASP A 65 20.18 -6.81 -7.69
N PRO A 66 20.44 -7.53 -6.57
CA PRO A 66 21.75 -7.57 -5.94
C PRO A 66 22.87 -8.15 -6.82
N LYS A 67 22.52 -8.81 -7.93
CA LYS A 67 23.47 -9.37 -8.91
C LYS A 67 23.75 -8.39 -10.07
N SER A 68 22.98 -7.32 -10.18
CA SER A 68 23.14 -6.32 -11.24
C SER A 68 24.30 -5.36 -10.93
N ALA A 69 25.00 -4.93 -11.97
CA ALA A 69 25.99 -3.86 -11.86
C ALA A 69 25.35 -2.50 -11.49
N ASN A 70 24.04 -2.35 -11.70
CA ASN A 70 23.28 -1.15 -11.40
C ASN A 70 22.69 -1.15 -9.98
N PHE A 71 22.88 -2.22 -9.19
CA PHE A 71 22.33 -2.31 -7.84
C PHE A 71 22.68 -1.08 -6.99
N GLY A 72 21.66 -0.48 -6.37
CA GLY A 72 21.82 0.64 -5.45
C GLY A 72 22.19 1.97 -6.12
N GLN A 73 22.28 2.03 -7.45
CA GLN A 73 22.46 3.28 -8.18
C GLN A 73 21.10 3.96 -8.39
N TRP A 74 20.51 4.44 -7.28
CA TRP A 74 19.18 5.04 -7.31
C TRP A 74 19.12 6.29 -8.15
N LEU A 75 17.98 6.53 -8.76
CA LEU A 75 17.71 7.74 -9.54
C LEU A 75 17.29 8.89 -8.61
N SER A 76 17.59 10.10 -9.03
CA SER A 76 17.00 11.28 -8.38
C SER A 76 15.51 11.39 -8.68
N SER A 77 14.77 12.14 -7.85
CA SER A 77 13.37 12.47 -8.11
C SER A 77 13.19 13.09 -9.51
N GLU A 78 14.12 13.97 -9.93
CA GLU A 78 14.11 14.61 -11.26
C GLU A 78 14.28 13.57 -12.38
N ASP A 79 15.21 12.62 -12.25
CA ASP A 79 15.43 11.56 -13.25
C ASP A 79 14.22 10.62 -13.34
N VAL A 80 13.61 10.27 -12.20
CA VAL A 80 12.38 9.45 -12.17
C VAL A 80 11.23 10.19 -12.83
N HIS A 81 11.04 11.47 -12.55
CA HIS A 81 10.02 12.28 -13.22
C HIS A 81 10.27 12.37 -14.73
N ALA A 82 11.51 12.53 -15.16
CA ALA A 82 11.85 12.55 -16.59
C ALA A 82 11.55 11.20 -17.27
N LEU A 83 11.88 10.07 -16.60
CA LEU A 83 11.61 8.72 -17.11
C LEU A 83 10.11 8.44 -17.26
N THR A 84 9.30 8.95 -16.34
CA THR A 84 7.85 8.69 -16.29
C THR A 84 7.00 9.85 -16.82
N ALA A 85 7.61 10.91 -17.33
CA ALA A 85 6.85 12.04 -17.88
C ALA A 85 5.95 11.59 -19.05
N PRO A 86 4.67 11.95 -19.06
CA PRO A 86 3.83 11.79 -20.23
C PRO A 86 4.43 12.51 -21.45
N ASP A 87 3.94 12.19 -22.63
CA ASP A 87 4.28 13.00 -23.79
C ASP A 87 3.69 14.41 -23.62
N GLN A 88 4.45 15.44 -23.97
CA GLN A 88 4.05 16.83 -23.76
C GLN A 88 2.70 17.13 -24.45
N ASP A 89 2.47 16.54 -25.63
CA ASP A 89 1.20 16.66 -26.35
C ASP A 89 0.01 16.16 -25.51
N SER A 90 0.19 15.13 -24.68
CA SER A 90 -0.83 14.61 -23.79
C SER A 90 -1.13 15.58 -22.63
N VAL A 91 -0.10 16.15 -22.03
CA VAL A 91 -0.26 17.19 -21.00
C VAL A 91 -0.97 18.41 -21.57
N ASP A 92 -0.50 18.89 -22.73
CA ASP A 92 -1.07 20.08 -23.38
C ASP A 92 -2.51 19.85 -23.82
N ALA A 93 -2.85 18.68 -24.33
CA ALA A 93 -4.20 18.33 -24.72
C ALA A 93 -5.18 18.47 -23.54
N VAL A 94 -4.86 17.86 -22.39
CA VAL A 94 -5.72 17.93 -21.20
C VAL A 94 -5.73 19.33 -20.60
N MET A 95 -4.59 19.97 -20.46
CA MET A 95 -4.47 21.31 -19.86
C MET A 95 -5.24 22.36 -20.70
N ASN A 96 -5.05 22.36 -22.02
CA ASN A 96 -5.68 23.31 -22.93
C ASN A 96 -7.20 23.09 -23.00
N TYR A 97 -7.63 21.82 -23.09
CA TYR A 97 -9.04 21.47 -23.14
C TYR A 97 -9.84 22.15 -22.01
N PHE A 98 -9.38 22.00 -20.77
CA PHE A 98 -10.05 22.61 -19.62
C PHE A 98 -9.86 24.12 -19.52
N THR A 99 -8.68 24.63 -19.88
CA THR A 99 -8.42 26.07 -19.86
C THR A 99 -9.30 26.82 -20.86
N GLU A 100 -9.54 26.28 -22.05
CA GLU A 100 -10.42 26.83 -23.06
C GLU A 100 -11.89 26.85 -22.62
N MET A 101 -12.28 25.88 -21.78
CA MET A 101 -13.59 25.85 -21.12
C MET A 101 -13.70 26.83 -19.93
N GLY A 102 -12.61 27.49 -19.54
CA GLY A 102 -12.58 28.44 -18.42
C GLY A 102 -12.38 27.79 -17.05
N PHE A 103 -11.94 26.53 -17.01
CA PHE A 103 -11.54 25.85 -15.77
C PHE A 103 -10.04 25.93 -15.56
N THR A 104 -9.60 25.64 -14.34
CA THR A 104 -8.17 25.65 -13.97
C THR A 104 -7.74 24.21 -13.65
N PRO A 105 -7.15 23.48 -14.60
CA PRO A 105 -6.57 22.19 -14.32
C PRO A 105 -5.30 22.35 -13.48
N VAL A 106 -5.08 21.43 -12.53
CA VAL A 106 -3.97 21.46 -11.58
C VAL A 106 -3.19 20.16 -11.65
N PRO A 107 -1.93 20.16 -12.11
CA PRO A 107 -1.05 19.01 -12.01
C PRO A 107 -0.84 18.61 -10.54
N ARG A 108 -0.86 17.32 -10.26
CA ARG A 108 -0.68 16.75 -8.91
C ARG A 108 0.76 16.32 -8.66
N THR A 109 1.49 16.05 -9.72
CA THR A 109 2.89 15.59 -9.72
C THR A 109 3.75 16.55 -10.53
N SER A 110 5.03 16.60 -10.22
CA SER A 110 5.99 17.50 -10.89
C SER A 110 6.15 17.21 -12.38
N ASN A 111 5.92 15.96 -12.82
CA ASN A 111 5.94 15.56 -14.23
C ASN A 111 4.57 15.64 -14.92
N SER A 112 3.54 16.14 -14.23
CA SER A 112 2.17 16.31 -14.75
C SER A 112 1.49 15.03 -15.26
N ASP A 113 1.87 13.86 -14.76
CA ASP A 113 1.26 12.58 -15.13
C ASP A 113 -0.14 12.39 -14.54
N THR A 114 -0.53 13.27 -13.63
CA THR A 114 -1.87 13.33 -13.04
C THR A 114 -2.33 14.78 -12.93
N ILE A 115 -3.53 15.06 -13.43
CA ILE A 115 -4.12 16.39 -13.47
C ILE A 115 -5.52 16.35 -12.85
N THR A 116 -5.81 17.25 -11.92
CA THR A 116 -7.14 17.37 -11.30
C THR A 116 -7.81 18.67 -11.74
N VAL A 117 -9.12 18.59 -12.02
CA VAL A 117 -9.94 19.77 -12.35
C VAL A 117 -11.26 19.74 -11.57
N SER A 118 -11.66 20.87 -11.01
CA SER A 118 -12.91 21.01 -10.27
C SER A 118 -14.00 21.57 -11.20
N VAL A 119 -14.99 20.78 -11.54
CA VAL A 119 -16.09 21.13 -12.45
C VAL A 119 -17.45 20.87 -11.83
N PRO A 120 -18.54 21.56 -12.24
CA PRO A 120 -19.90 21.17 -11.90
C PRO A 120 -20.25 19.79 -12.47
N PHE A 121 -21.12 19.01 -11.81
CA PHE A 121 -21.58 17.72 -12.35
C PHE A 121 -22.18 17.82 -13.75
N GLU A 122 -22.92 18.90 -14.06
CA GLU A 122 -23.46 19.17 -15.40
C GLU A 122 -22.36 19.17 -16.48
N ILE A 123 -21.18 19.74 -16.18
CA ILE A 123 -20.03 19.76 -17.09
C ILE A 123 -19.34 18.40 -17.11
N ALA A 124 -19.23 17.73 -15.95
CA ALA A 124 -18.66 16.39 -15.87
C ALA A 124 -19.47 15.38 -16.70
N GLU A 125 -20.81 15.45 -16.64
CA GLU A 125 -21.71 14.60 -17.42
C GLU A 125 -21.58 14.86 -18.94
N GLU A 126 -21.47 16.12 -19.35
CA GLU A 126 -21.26 16.49 -20.76
C GLU A 126 -19.90 16.01 -21.26
N LEU A 127 -18.83 16.30 -20.51
CA LEU A 127 -17.45 15.90 -20.84
C LEU A 127 -17.28 14.39 -20.98
N LEU A 128 -17.85 13.64 -20.05
CA LEU A 128 -17.65 12.18 -19.96
C LEU A 128 -18.76 11.39 -20.68
N ASP A 129 -19.67 12.07 -21.40
CA ASP A 129 -20.85 11.49 -22.05
C ASP A 129 -21.54 10.45 -21.14
N THR A 130 -21.89 10.90 -19.94
CA THR A 130 -22.41 10.03 -18.89
C THR A 130 -23.52 10.69 -18.08
N THR A 131 -24.06 9.95 -17.12
CA THR A 131 -24.99 10.47 -16.11
C THR A 131 -24.57 9.98 -14.74
N TYR A 132 -24.31 10.88 -13.82
CA TYR A 132 -24.06 10.56 -12.43
C TYR A 132 -25.36 10.33 -11.67
N ALA A 133 -25.39 9.28 -10.88
CA ALA A 133 -26.41 9.06 -9.87
C ALA A 133 -25.79 9.11 -8.46
N THR A 134 -26.62 9.44 -7.49
CA THR A 134 -26.26 9.35 -6.07
C THR A 134 -26.59 7.96 -5.57
N TYR A 135 -25.64 7.33 -4.92
CA TYR A 135 -25.80 6.02 -4.31
C TYR A 135 -25.57 6.11 -2.81
N THR A 136 -26.34 5.33 -2.07
CA THR A 136 -26.20 5.21 -0.61
C THR A 136 -25.88 3.75 -0.26
N HIS A 137 -24.83 3.53 0.51
CA HIS A 137 -24.46 2.20 0.98
C HIS A 137 -25.39 1.73 2.10
N THR A 138 -25.98 0.56 1.95
CA THR A 138 -27.01 0.03 2.87
C THR A 138 -26.50 -0.31 4.26
N GLY A 139 -25.21 -0.60 4.39
CA GLY A 139 -24.60 -0.99 5.66
C GLY A 139 -24.06 0.19 6.47
N THR A 140 -23.38 1.15 5.80
CA THR A 140 -22.70 2.27 6.47
C THR A 140 -23.47 3.58 6.36
N GLY A 141 -24.32 3.72 5.34
CA GLY A 141 -25.02 4.98 5.05
C GLY A 141 -24.18 5.98 4.25
N ASP A 142 -22.99 5.59 3.80
CA ASP A 142 -22.14 6.43 2.97
C ASP A 142 -22.84 6.81 1.68
N VAL A 143 -22.55 8.02 1.20
CA VAL A 143 -23.16 8.59 0.00
C VAL A 143 -22.08 8.96 -1.00
N ILE A 144 -22.16 8.38 -2.19
CA ILE A 144 -21.25 8.65 -3.31
C ILE A 144 -22.01 9.07 -4.57
N HIS A 145 -21.30 9.68 -5.50
CA HIS A 145 -21.81 10.01 -6.83
C HIS A 145 -21.05 9.22 -7.89
N ARG A 146 -21.74 8.36 -8.66
CA ARG A 146 -21.11 7.47 -9.66
C ARG A 146 -21.92 7.42 -10.94
N ALA A 147 -21.22 7.06 -12.00
CA ALA A 147 -21.77 6.71 -13.30
C ALA A 147 -21.64 5.19 -13.54
N LYS A 148 -22.47 4.65 -14.41
CA LYS A 148 -22.36 3.23 -14.81
C LYS A 148 -21.31 3.00 -15.90
N GLN A 149 -21.05 4.04 -16.67
CA GLN A 149 -20.02 4.05 -17.73
C GLN A 149 -19.59 5.49 -17.95
N TYR A 150 -18.42 5.67 -18.55
CA TYR A 150 -18.04 6.96 -19.08
C TYR A 150 -17.29 6.81 -20.40
N SER A 151 -17.35 7.86 -21.19
CA SER A 151 -16.64 8.00 -22.46
C SER A 151 -15.79 9.25 -22.41
N LEU A 152 -14.77 9.31 -23.24
CA LEU A 152 -13.92 10.48 -23.41
C LEU A 152 -14.07 11.05 -24.81
N PRO A 153 -13.98 12.37 -25.01
CA PRO A 153 -13.80 12.94 -26.34
C PRO A 153 -12.65 12.24 -27.07
N SER A 154 -12.83 11.92 -28.34
CA SER A 154 -11.83 11.16 -29.11
C SER A 154 -10.44 11.82 -29.11
N GLU A 155 -10.39 13.14 -28.98
CA GLU A 155 -9.16 13.92 -28.89
C GLU A 155 -8.44 13.79 -27.54
N LEU A 156 -9.12 13.36 -26.48
CA LEU A 156 -8.53 13.10 -25.15
C LEU A 156 -8.32 11.62 -24.86
N HIS A 157 -9.04 10.74 -25.56
CA HIS A 157 -9.07 9.31 -25.26
C HIS A 157 -7.70 8.64 -25.31
N GLU A 158 -6.84 9.01 -26.26
CA GLU A 158 -5.49 8.44 -26.39
C GLU A 158 -4.49 8.96 -25.34
N HIS A 159 -4.81 10.08 -24.69
CA HIS A 159 -3.94 10.74 -23.69
C HIS A 159 -4.22 10.31 -22.26
N ILE A 160 -5.41 9.74 -21.98
CA ILE A 160 -5.90 9.50 -20.63
C ILE A 160 -6.05 7.99 -20.38
N ALA A 161 -5.41 7.49 -19.33
CA ALA A 161 -5.52 6.12 -18.85
C ALA A 161 -6.80 5.91 -18.02
N LEU A 162 -7.08 6.80 -17.09
CA LEU A 162 -8.16 6.68 -16.11
C LEU A 162 -8.68 8.05 -15.71
N VAL A 163 -10.00 8.12 -15.44
CA VAL A 163 -10.64 9.29 -14.84
C VAL A 163 -11.42 8.85 -13.60
N GLY A 164 -11.24 9.56 -12.51
CA GLY A 164 -12.03 9.36 -11.29
C GLY A 164 -12.43 10.67 -10.62
N PRO A 165 -13.47 10.60 -9.78
CA PRO A 165 -14.36 9.47 -9.49
C PRO A 165 -15.42 9.29 -10.59
N THR A 166 -15.56 8.06 -11.11
CA THR A 166 -16.49 7.75 -12.21
C THR A 166 -17.30 6.48 -11.94
N THR A 167 -16.76 5.32 -12.29
CA THR A 167 -17.47 4.02 -12.30
C THR A 167 -17.11 3.13 -11.11
N ARG A 168 -16.06 3.45 -10.37
CA ARG A 168 -15.65 2.66 -9.21
C ARG A 168 -16.59 2.87 -8.04
N PHE A 169 -17.09 1.77 -7.48
CA PHE A 169 -17.87 1.73 -6.25
C PHE A 169 -16.96 1.15 -5.17
N PRO A 170 -16.55 1.94 -4.19
CA PRO A 170 -15.74 1.42 -3.11
C PRO A 170 -16.54 0.40 -2.31
N THR A 171 -15.85 -0.57 -1.75
CA THR A 171 -16.42 -1.33 -0.65
C THR A 171 -16.11 -0.55 0.61
N PRO A 172 -17.11 0.15 1.21
CA PRO A 172 -16.86 0.85 2.45
C PRO A 172 -16.27 -0.17 3.41
N SER A 173 -15.04 0.07 3.81
CA SER A 173 -14.39 -0.70 4.86
C SER A 173 -15.37 -0.79 6.03
N LEU A 174 -15.96 -1.97 6.25
CA LEU A 174 -16.79 -2.21 7.43
C LEU A 174 -15.91 -1.99 8.63
N ALA A 175 -15.95 -0.77 9.16
CA ALA A 175 -15.14 -0.26 10.24
C ALA A 175 -13.73 -0.85 10.17
N GLN A 176 -12.81 -0.02 9.67
CA GLN A 176 -11.40 -0.22 9.99
C GLN A 176 -11.18 -1.50 10.79
N LYS A 177 -10.77 -2.57 10.16
CA LYS A 177 -10.11 -3.63 10.92
C LYS A 177 -8.76 -3.06 11.35
N SER A 178 -8.82 -1.92 12.06
CA SER A 178 -7.74 -1.50 12.92
C SER A 178 -7.37 -2.72 13.73
N ALA A 179 -6.09 -2.92 13.90
CA ALA A 179 -5.54 -3.93 14.78
C ALA A 179 -6.52 -4.26 15.92
N THR A 180 -7.09 -5.45 15.89
CA THR A 180 -8.19 -5.78 16.80
C THR A 180 -7.64 -6.01 18.20
N PRO A 181 -8.30 -5.55 19.28
CA PRO A 181 -7.92 -5.93 20.62
C PRO A 181 -7.83 -7.45 20.74
N SER A 182 -6.66 -7.98 21.09
CA SER A 182 -6.47 -9.41 21.28
C SER A 182 -7.30 -9.90 22.46
N THR A 183 -8.04 -11.00 22.26
CA THR A 183 -8.81 -11.67 23.33
C THR A 183 -8.12 -12.90 23.87
N SER A 184 -6.96 -13.28 23.31
CA SER A 184 -6.19 -14.41 23.79
C SER A 184 -5.53 -14.06 25.12
N GLY A 185 -5.87 -14.82 26.13
CA GLY A 185 -5.65 -14.50 27.52
C GLY A 185 -4.21 -14.29 27.97
N ILE A 186 -4.09 -13.84 29.20
CA ILE A 186 -2.90 -13.53 30.00
C ILE A 186 -1.68 -14.40 29.60
N GLY A 187 -0.84 -13.89 28.68
CA GLY A 187 0.33 -14.54 28.14
C GLY A 187 1.47 -13.57 27.93
N SER A 188 2.47 -13.96 27.21
CA SER A 188 3.62 -13.12 26.87
C SER A 188 3.24 -12.10 25.81
N TYR A 189 3.42 -10.81 26.12
CA TYR A 189 3.24 -9.71 25.17
C TYR A 189 4.47 -9.58 24.28
N ASN A 190 4.26 -9.26 23.01
CA ASN A 190 5.31 -8.87 22.07
C ASN A 190 5.71 -7.40 22.33
N THR A 191 6.44 -7.20 23.43
CA THR A 191 7.04 -5.89 23.74
C THR A 191 8.20 -5.60 22.81
N PRO A 192 8.59 -4.32 22.61
CA PRO A 192 9.77 -3.98 21.83
C PRO A 192 11.02 -4.76 22.22
N SER A 193 11.29 -4.91 23.50
CA SER A 193 12.46 -5.68 23.99
C SER A 193 12.40 -7.15 23.59
N ASN A 194 11.23 -7.79 23.68
CA ASN A 194 11.07 -9.18 23.25
C ASN A 194 11.24 -9.34 21.73
N LEU A 195 10.64 -8.45 20.93
CA LEU A 195 10.75 -8.47 19.47
C LEU A 195 12.18 -8.23 19.00
N ARG A 196 12.86 -7.25 19.59
CA ARG A 196 14.27 -6.96 19.28
C ARG A 196 15.17 -8.14 19.60
N SER A 197 14.92 -8.85 20.70
CA SER A 197 15.60 -10.09 21.04
C SER A 197 15.26 -11.21 20.05
N LEU A 198 13.98 -11.38 19.70
CA LEU A 198 13.49 -12.42 18.81
C LEU A 198 14.11 -12.32 17.40
N TYR A 199 14.24 -11.09 16.88
CA TYR A 199 14.78 -10.82 15.55
C TYR A 199 16.27 -10.46 15.53
N SER A 200 16.99 -10.78 16.61
CA SER A 200 18.44 -10.54 16.74
C SER A 200 18.86 -9.08 16.55
N VAL A 201 17.99 -8.14 16.87
CA VAL A 201 18.28 -6.69 16.85
C VAL A 201 19.06 -6.30 18.11
N GLY A 202 18.72 -6.89 19.26
CA GLY A 202 19.38 -6.64 20.54
C GLY A 202 19.33 -5.17 20.95
N GLU A 203 20.48 -4.63 21.35
CA GLU A 203 20.64 -3.23 21.77
C GLU A 203 21.05 -2.30 20.60
N THR A 204 21.00 -2.76 19.35
CA THR A 204 21.36 -1.96 18.18
C THR A 204 20.47 -0.71 18.09
N LEU A 205 21.08 0.46 17.95
CA LEU A 205 20.41 1.72 17.77
C LEU A 205 20.79 2.32 16.42
N GLY A 206 19.86 2.99 15.78
CA GLY A 206 20.06 3.73 14.55
C GLY A 206 20.41 5.21 14.81
N GLY A 207 20.06 6.07 13.85
CA GLY A 207 20.33 7.50 13.91
C GLY A 207 21.80 7.86 13.73
N THR A 208 22.58 6.95 13.13
CA THR A 208 24.00 7.19 12.83
C THR A 208 24.22 7.79 11.45
N ALA A 209 23.23 7.72 10.58
CA ALA A 209 23.26 8.27 9.23
C ALA A 209 22.26 9.45 9.09
N ASP A 210 22.76 10.62 8.76
CA ASP A 210 21.99 11.88 8.71
C ASP A 210 20.77 11.84 7.76
N LYS A 211 20.82 11.03 6.70
CA LYS A 211 19.75 10.92 5.69
C LYS A 211 18.80 9.75 5.91
N ASN A 212 19.01 8.95 6.93
CA ASN A 212 18.16 7.80 7.17
C ASN A 212 16.90 8.19 7.95
N LYS A 213 15.77 8.19 7.26
CA LYS A 213 14.46 8.39 7.86
C LYS A 213 13.56 7.18 7.58
N GLN A 214 12.64 6.92 8.48
CA GLN A 214 11.58 5.91 8.34
C GLN A 214 10.21 6.55 8.56
N ALA A 215 9.15 5.98 8.00
CA ALA A 215 7.82 6.56 8.12
C ALA A 215 6.71 5.52 8.25
N VAL A 216 5.67 5.88 8.96
CA VAL A 216 4.39 5.18 8.99
C VAL A 216 3.33 6.03 8.30
N THR A 217 2.39 5.37 7.60
CA THR A 217 1.26 6.05 6.98
C THR A 217 0.00 5.88 7.81
N ALA A 218 -0.86 6.91 7.81
CA ALA A 218 -2.12 6.87 8.52
C ALA A 218 -3.23 7.50 7.66
N PHE A 219 -4.34 6.79 7.53
CA PHE A 219 -5.51 7.17 6.74
C PHE A 219 -6.79 7.04 7.57
N LEU A 220 -7.94 7.35 6.99
CA LEU A 220 -9.28 7.07 7.53
C LEU A 220 -9.51 7.59 8.97
N GLY A 221 -8.97 8.78 9.28
CA GLY A 221 -9.17 9.40 10.59
C GLY A 221 -8.37 8.77 11.73
N GLN A 222 -7.30 8.05 11.41
CA GLN A 222 -6.32 7.57 12.38
C GLN A 222 -5.30 8.69 12.66
N TYR A 223 -5.21 9.14 13.89
CA TYR A 223 -4.39 10.29 14.27
C TYR A 223 -3.33 9.95 15.31
N TYR A 224 -2.25 10.70 15.30
CA TYR A 224 -1.15 10.62 16.24
C TYR A 224 -1.48 11.26 17.59
N SER A 225 -0.93 10.70 18.68
CA SER A 225 -0.96 11.26 20.03
C SER A 225 0.43 11.27 20.65
N GLU A 226 1.01 12.46 20.80
CA GLU A 226 2.32 12.65 21.43
C GLU A 226 2.36 12.11 22.87
N SER A 227 1.27 12.33 23.64
CA SER A 227 1.19 11.89 25.02
C SER A 227 1.14 10.37 25.18
N ASP A 228 0.49 9.67 24.23
CA ASP A 228 0.41 8.21 24.23
C ASP A 228 1.75 7.61 23.82
N LEU A 229 2.38 8.14 22.77
CA LEU A 229 3.73 7.72 22.36
C LEU A 229 4.77 7.94 23.47
N ALA A 230 4.76 9.11 24.12
CA ALA A 230 5.65 9.37 25.26
C ALA A 230 5.41 8.40 26.43
N LYS A 231 4.14 8.02 26.67
CA LYS A 231 3.81 6.98 27.67
C LYS A 231 4.30 5.61 27.23
N PHE A 232 4.14 5.25 25.95
CA PHE A 232 4.64 3.99 25.40
C PHE A 232 6.15 3.87 25.58
N PHE A 233 6.94 4.83 25.13
CA PHE A 233 8.39 4.81 25.33
C PHE A 233 8.75 4.71 26.81
N LYS A 234 8.16 5.53 27.67
CA LYS A 234 8.45 5.48 29.10
C LYS A 234 8.20 4.10 29.75
N THR A 235 7.20 3.36 29.27
CA THR A 235 6.76 2.11 29.91
C THR A 235 7.19 0.85 29.19
N GLN A 236 7.40 0.89 27.88
CA GLN A 236 7.68 -0.28 27.05
C GLN A 236 9.08 -0.27 26.42
N PHE A 237 9.61 0.92 26.10
CA PHE A 237 10.91 1.04 25.42
C PHE A 237 11.60 2.39 25.71
N PRO A 238 12.12 2.61 26.94
CA PRO A 238 12.75 3.88 27.32
C PRO A 238 13.89 4.34 26.42
N GLU A 239 14.61 3.41 25.80
CA GLU A 239 15.73 3.66 24.90
C GLU A 239 15.30 4.39 23.61
N GLY A 240 14.03 4.28 23.23
CA GLY A 240 13.46 4.97 22.06
C GLY A 240 12.94 6.38 22.35
N ALA A 241 12.98 6.85 23.61
CA ALA A 241 12.34 8.10 23.99
C ALA A 241 12.91 9.36 23.29
N ASP A 242 14.14 9.30 22.83
CA ASP A 242 14.81 10.38 22.11
C ASP A 242 14.69 10.27 20.59
N THR A 243 13.90 9.33 20.06
CA THR A 243 13.66 9.21 18.62
C THR A 243 12.96 10.46 18.09
N PRO A 244 13.53 11.18 17.11
CA PRO A 244 12.89 12.35 16.53
C PRO A 244 11.61 11.95 15.78
N ILE A 245 10.49 12.60 16.09
CA ILE A 245 9.19 12.39 15.40
C ILE A 245 8.80 13.65 14.64
N THR A 246 8.47 13.51 13.37
CA THR A 246 7.97 14.59 12.50
C THR A 246 6.59 14.21 11.95
N LEU A 247 5.71 15.19 11.82
CA LEU A 247 4.35 15.01 11.29
C LEU A 247 4.27 15.56 9.87
N VAL A 248 3.76 14.76 8.94
CA VAL A 248 3.62 15.11 7.52
C VAL A 248 2.18 14.84 7.07
N GLY A 249 1.62 15.72 6.26
CA GLY A 249 0.25 15.62 5.75
C GLY A 249 -0.73 16.50 6.52
N ASP A 250 -2.00 16.39 6.17
CA ASP A 250 -3.10 17.25 6.65
C ASP A 250 -3.97 16.61 7.75
N ALA A 251 -3.72 15.34 8.07
CA ALA A 251 -4.48 14.56 9.05
C ALA A 251 -3.59 13.94 10.14
N THR A 252 -2.71 14.74 10.74
CA THR A 252 -1.75 14.24 11.73
C THR A 252 -2.24 14.38 13.18
N THR A 253 -3.18 15.27 13.45
CA THR A 253 -3.66 15.58 14.80
C THR A 253 -5.17 15.42 14.93
N GLY A 254 -5.63 14.71 15.94
CA GLY A 254 -7.04 14.43 16.20
C GLY A 254 -7.22 13.45 17.35
N ARG A 255 -8.31 12.70 17.35
CA ARG A 255 -8.49 11.61 18.30
C ARG A 255 -7.60 10.43 17.88
N ALA A 256 -6.65 10.06 18.73
CA ALA A 256 -5.74 8.95 18.46
C ALA A 256 -6.50 7.68 18.08
N GLY A 257 -6.01 7.00 17.03
CA GLY A 257 -6.51 5.70 16.61
C GLY A 257 -5.63 4.56 17.15
N ILE A 258 -6.17 3.35 17.19
CA ILE A 258 -5.39 2.17 17.58
C ILE A 258 -4.32 1.90 16.51
N GLU A 259 -4.69 1.94 15.23
CA GLU A 259 -3.80 1.68 14.11
C GLU A 259 -2.64 2.67 14.07
N SER A 260 -2.93 3.96 14.08
CA SER A 260 -1.92 5.01 14.04
C SER A 260 -0.96 4.96 15.21
N MET A 261 -1.46 4.61 16.42
CA MET A 261 -0.60 4.49 17.59
C MET A 261 0.23 3.21 17.56
N LEU A 262 -0.33 2.07 17.10
CA LEU A 262 0.42 0.84 16.88
C LEU A 262 1.63 1.09 15.97
N ASP A 263 1.40 1.68 14.81
CA ASP A 263 2.44 1.90 13.81
C ASP A 263 3.55 2.82 14.33
N ILE A 264 3.17 3.97 14.89
CA ILE A 264 4.14 4.97 15.37
C ILE A 264 4.82 4.56 16.70
N GLU A 265 4.30 3.60 17.43
CA GLU A 265 4.94 3.04 18.61
C GLU A 265 5.98 1.98 18.24
N TYR A 266 5.65 1.09 17.29
CA TYR A 266 6.50 -0.08 17.02
C TYR A 266 7.56 0.15 15.95
N MET A 267 7.32 0.93 14.92
CA MET A 267 8.36 1.21 13.93
C MET A 267 9.58 1.91 14.56
N PRO A 268 9.43 3.02 15.32
CA PRO A 268 10.57 3.62 16.00
C PRO A 268 11.11 2.78 17.17
N ALA A 269 10.32 1.89 17.76
CA ALA A 269 10.85 0.98 18.78
C ALA A 269 11.76 -0.09 18.19
N MET A 270 11.48 -0.56 16.98
CA MET A 270 12.32 -1.52 16.26
C MET A 270 13.50 -0.85 15.56
N GLY A 271 13.25 0.30 14.91
CA GLY A 271 14.25 1.13 14.24
C GLY A 271 14.77 2.28 15.12
N ALA A 272 15.05 2.01 16.41
CA ALA A 272 15.32 3.00 17.45
C ALA A 272 16.33 4.08 17.05
N LEU A 273 16.00 5.33 17.38
CA LEU A 273 16.73 6.57 17.10
C LEU A 273 16.81 6.97 15.62
N ASN A 274 16.35 6.15 14.67
CA ASN A 274 16.14 6.65 13.31
C ASN A 274 15.03 7.71 13.32
N PRO A 275 15.24 8.90 12.75
CA PRO A 275 14.17 9.89 12.58
C PRO A 275 12.94 9.25 11.95
N THR A 276 11.81 9.37 12.63
CA THR A 276 10.56 8.71 12.22
C THR A 276 9.51 9.77 11.87
N GLU A 277 8.85 9.58 10.75
CA GLU A 277 7.81 10.49 10.28
C GLU A 277 6.44 9.82 10.35
N PHE A 278 5.44 10.54 10.86
CA PHE A 278 4.05 10.14 10.82
C PHE A 278 3.37 10.85 9.64
N TRP A 279 3.01 10.09 8.61
CA TRP A 279 2.41 10.60 7.38
C TRP A 279 0.90 10.36 7.42
N GLY A 280 0.15 11.38 7.88
CA GLY A 280 -1.31 11.34 8.04
C GLY A 280 -2.04 12.13 6.96
N PHE A 281 -2.95 11.46 6.23
CA PHE A 281 -3.72 12.08 5.15
C PHE A 281 -5.22 11.95 5.40
N SER A 282 -5.93 13.07 5.20
CA SER A 282 -7.38 13.13 5.26
C SER A 282 -8.03 12.80 3.92
N GLY A 283 -9.34 12.64 3.95
CA GLY A 283 -10.13 12.38 2.76
C GLY A 283 -10.06 10.93 2.31
N ALA A 284 -10.40 10.73 1.08
CA ALA A 284 -10.43 9.44 0.44
C ALA A 284 -9.62 9.48 -0.88
N SER A 285 -9.48 8.35 -1.52
CA SER A 285 -8.84 8.21 -2.82
C SER A 285 -9.44 9.20 -3.83
N PRO A 286 -8.64 9.97 -4.58
CA PRO A 286 -9.14 10.91 -5.58
C PRO A 286 -9.80 10.21 -6.79
N ILE A 287 -9.79 8.87 -6.81
CA ILE A 287 -10.39 8.07 -7.88
C ILE A 287 -11.78 7.53 -7.48
N ASP A 288 -12.06 7.38 -6.18
CA ASP A 288 -13.31 6.77 -5.72
C ASP A 288 -14.00 7.48 -4.54
N ASP A 289 -13.39 8.47 -3.95
CA ASP A 289 -13.93 9.27 -2.83
C ASP A 289 -14.31 8.47 -1.57
N ALA A 290 -13.74 7.26 -1.37
CA ALA A 290 -14.11 6.45 -0.20
C ALA A 290 -13.01 5.57 0.38
N ASP A 291 -12.10 5.03 -0.45
CA ASP A 291 -11.01 4.18 0.02
C ASP A 291 -9.80 5.02 0.47
N GLU A 292 -8.77 4.37 0.97
CA GLU A 292 -7.56 5.03 1.46
C GLU A 292 -6.94 5.95 0.40
N PRO A 293 -6.51 7.16 0.76
CA PRO A 293 -5.95 8.12 -0.19
C PRO A 293 -4.51 7.76 -0.59
N PHE A 294 -4.26 6.52 -1.03
CA PHE A 294 -2.93 6.05 -1.47
C PHE A 294 -2.29 6.96 -2.51
N LEU A 295 -3.06 7.41 -3.49
CA LEU A 295 -2.54 8.34 -4.50
C LEU A 295 -2.11 9.68 -3.92
N THR A 296 -2.86 10.22 -2.96
CA THR A 296 -2.50 11.49 -2.30
C THR A 296 -1.19 11.34 -1.53
N TRP A 297 -1.02 10.22 -0.83
CA TRP A 297 0.23 9.88 -0.17
C TRP A 297 1.37 9.73 -1.19
N LEU A 298 1.20 8.94 -2.24
CA LEU A 298 2.23 8.67 -3.26
C LEU A 298 2.62 9.94 -4.05
N TYR A 299 1.67 10.85 -4.32
CA TYR A 299 2.00 12.16 -4.90
C TYR A 299 2.87 12.99 -3.94
N THR A 300 2.61 12.89 -2.64
CA THR A 300 3.43 13.56 -1.63
C THR A 300 4.84 12.96 -1.60
N VAL A 301 4.97 11.63 -1.63
CA VAL A 301 6.26 10.93 -1.77
C VAL A 301 6.99 11.39 -3.04
N SER A 302 6.28 11.39 -4.18
CA SER A 302 6.84 11.79 -5.49
C SER A 302 7.34 13.24 -5.51
N ASN A 303 6.64 14.16 -4.83
CA ASN A 303 6.98 15.59 -4.78
C ASN A 303 7.93 15.96 -3.64
N THR A 304 8.25 15.05 -2.71
CA THR A 304 9.23 15.28 -1.65
C THR A 304 10.65 15.12 -2.20
N THR A 305 11.58 15.98 -1.79
CA THR A 305 12.98 15.94 -2.26
C THR A 305 13.69 14.67 -1.81
N ASP A 306 14.79 14.31 -2.49
CA ASP A 306 15.56 13.10 -2.15
C ASP A 306 16.32 13.24 -0.82
N GLU A 307 16.53 14.46 -0.33
CA GLU A 307 17.08 14.75 0.98
C GLU A 307 16.07 14.56 2.10
N ASP A 308 14.78 14.77 1.80
CA ASP A 308 13.73 14.84 2.82
C ASP A 308 12.83 13.60 2.88
N VAL A 309 12.77 12.80 1.80
CA VAL A 309 11.89 11.63 1.75
C VAL A 309 12.40 10.50 2.63
N PRO A 310 11.52 9.85 3.43
CA PRO A 310 11.87 8.62 4.15
C PRO A 310 12.26 7.48 3.22
N LEU A 311 13.23 6.68 3.65
CA LEU A 311 13.76 5.56 2.87
C LEU A 311 13.04 4.23 3.15
N VAL A 312 12.22 4.17 4.20
CA VAL A 312 11.38 3.01 4.52
C VAL A 312 10.01 3.51 4.94
N PHE A 313 8.97 3.01 4.30
CA PHE A 313 7.57 3.23 4.69
C PHE A 313 6.92 1.93 5.15
N SER A 314 6.18 1.99 6.25
CA SER A 314 5.23 0.97 6.69
C SER A 314 3.82 1.47 6.45
N THR A 315 3.02 0.64 5.77
CA THR A 315 1.62 0.93 5.46
C THR A 315 0.74 -0.23 5.90
N SER A 316 -0.14 0.03 6.86
CA SER A 316 -1.02 -0.97 7.48
C SER A 316 -2.45 -0.89 6.94
N TYR A 317 -2.59 -0.79 5.61
CA TYR A 317 -3.86 -0.65 4.90
C TYR A 317 -3.88 -1.48 3.62
N GLY A 318 -5.07 -1.92 3.21
CA GLY A 318 -5.28 -2.70 1.99
C GLY A 318 -6.73 -3.10 1.78
N GLU A 319 -7.03 -3.67 0.62
CA GLU A 319 -8.36 -4.01 0.12
C GLU A 319 -8.36 -5.40 -0.54
N ASP A 320 -9.56 -5.99 -0.70
CA ASP A 320 -9.74 -7.21 -1.51
C ASP A 320 -9.41 -6.94 -2.99
N GLU A 321 -8.42 -7.64 -3.54
CA GLU A 321 -7.80 -7.35 -4.85
C GLU A 321 -8.81 -7.33 -6.00
N THR A 322 -9.60 -8.37 -6.16
CA THR A 322 -10.49 -8.52 -7.34
C THR A 322 -11.90 -8.01 -7.12
N ALA A 323 -12.31 -7.83 -5.87
CA ALA A 323 -13.63 -7.33 -5.53
C ALA A 323 -13.71 -5.81 -5.56
N GLU A 324 -12.60 -5.14 -5.24
CA GLU A 324 -12.57 -3.73 -4.93
C GLU A 324 -11.64 -2.93 -5.84
N VAL A 325 -10.55 -3.53 -6.33
CA VAL A 325 -9.51 -2.82 -7.08
C VAL A 325 -9.59 -3.11 -8.58
N PRO A 326 -9.96 -2.13 -9.43
CA PRO A 326 -9.86 -2.27 -10.87
C PRO A 326 -8.40 -2.42 -11.32
N THR A 327 -8.15 -3.30 -12.28
CA THR A 327 -6.79 -3.58 -12.79
C THR A 327 -6.10 -2.30 -13.29
N ASP A 328 -6.78 -1.46 -14.06
CA ASP A 328 -6.21 -0.21 -14.59
C ASP A 328 -5.76 0.74 -13.46
N TYR A 329 -6.51 0.77 -12.34
CA TYR A 329 -6.13 1.53 -11.16
C TYR A 329 -4.90 0.94 -10.47
N ALA A 330 -4.90 -0.38 -10.24
CA ALA A 330 -3.78 -1.08 -9.61
C ALA A 330 -2.49 -0.94 -10.45
N ASP A 331 -2.59 -1.05 -11.78
CA ASP A 331 -1.46 -0.85 -12.69
C ASP A 331 -0.91 0.58 -12.60
N ARG A 332 -1.81 1.57 -12.48
CA ARG A 332 -1.37 2.97 -12.35
C ARG A 332 -0.70 3.23 -10.99
N ILE A 333 -1.18 2.62 -9.91
CA ILE A 333 -0.52 2.70 -8.60
C ILE A 333 0.84 1.98 -8.63
N ASN A 334 0.96 0.87 -9.33
CA ASN A 334 2.23 0.16 -9.50
C ASN A 334 3.31 1.06 -10.13
N VAL A 335 2.95 1.98 -11.02
CA VAL A 335 3.88 2.99 -11.55
C VAL A 335 4.42 3.86 -10.40
N GLU A 336 3.57 4.30 -9.48
CA GLU A 336 4.02 5.11 -8.33
C GLU A 336 4.88 4.30 -7.36
N PHE A 337 4.59 3.01 -7.14
CA PHE A 337 5.45 2.13 -6.34
C PHE A 337 6.84 1.97 -6.97
N MET A 338 6.91 1.76 -8.29
CA MET A 338 8.19 1.69 -9.00
C MET A 338 8.96 3.02 -8.94
N LYS A 339 8.27 4.17 -9.06
CA LYS A 339 8.88 5.50 -8.90
C LYS A 339 9.55 5.66 -7.53
N ALA A 340 8.87 5.24 -6.46
CA ALA A 340 9.44 5.25 -5.11
C ALA A 340 10.65 4.31 -5.00
N GLY A 341 10.53 3.08 -5.48
CA GLY A 341 11.61 2.09 -5.44
C GLY A 341 12.86 2.50 -6.22
N LEU A 342 12.70 3.18 -7.36
CA LEU A 342 13.81 3.74 -8.16
C LEU A 342 14.57 4.85 -7.42
N ARG A 343 13.95 5.49 -6.44
CA ARG A 343 14.59 6.46 -5.54
C ARG A 343 15.26 5.82 -4.31
N GLY A 344 15.31 4.48 -4.27
CA GLY A 344 15.88 3.75 -3.14
C GLY A 344 14.99 3.66 -1.91
N ILE A 345 13.67 3.83 -2.09
CA ILE A 345 12.67 3.76 -1.03
C ILE A 345 12.10 2.35 -0.95
N SER A 346 12.01 1.80 0.27
CA SER A 346 11.37 0.53 0.57
C SER A 346 9.92 0.77 1.01
N LEU A 347 8.96 0.15 0.33
CA LEU A 347 7.54 0.20 0.68
C LEU A 347 7.10 -1.15 1.22
N LEU A 348 6.74 -1.22 2.50
CA LEU A 348 6.25 -2.43 3.15
C LEU A 348 4.75 -2.27 3.47
N PHE A 349 3.98 -3.30 3.14
CA PHE A 349 2.54 -3.34 3.38
C PHE A 349 2.16 -4.54 4.22
N ALA A 350 1.29 -4.32 5.20
CA ALA A 350 0.62 -5.41 5.90
C ALA A 350 -0.18 -6.27 4.91
N SER A 351 -0.14 -7.61 5.06
CA SER A 351 -0.74 -8.51 4.08
C SER A 351 -2.25 -8.72 4.26
N GLY A 352 -2.82 -8.24 5.37
CA GLY A 352 -4.24 -8.39 5.73
C GLY A 352 -4.48 -9.38 6.87
N ASP A 353 -5.69 -9.36 7.43
CA ASP A 353 -6.05 -10.01 8.70
C ASP A 353 -7.18 -11.05 8.59
N SER A 354 -7.51 -11.44 7.36
CA SER A 354 -8.68 -12.31 7.08
C SER A 354 -8.29 -13.73 6.66
N GLY A 355 -7.01 -14.08 6.78
CA GLY A 355 -6.51 -15.34 6.24
C GLY A 355 -6.63 -15.37 4.71
N ALA A 356 -7.10 -16.50 4.15
CA ALA A 356 -7.34 -16.64 2.71
C ALA A 356 -8.72 -16.12 2.27
N ALA A 357 -9.55 -15.65 3.21
CA ALA A 357 -10.87 -15.12 2.92
C ALA A 357 -10.79 -13.63 2.55
N SER A 358 -11.85 -13.12 1.92
CA SER A 358 -12.08 -11.69 1.77
C SER A 358 -12.21 -10.99 3.13
N ASP A 359 -12.15 -9.69 3.16
CA ASP A 359 -12.36 -8.89 4.36
C ASP A 359 -13.74 -9.10 5.00
N SER A 360 -14.73 -9.48 4.22
CA SER A 360 -16.03 -9.91 4.73
C SER A 360 -16.04 -11.31 5.38
N GLY A 361 -14.92 -12.04 5.37
CA GLY A 361 -14.80 -13.40 5.88
C GLY A 361 -15.41 -14.47 4.97
N THR A 362 -15.60 -14.15 3.69
CA THR A 362 -16.20 -15.04 2.68
C THR A 362 -15.23 -15.41 1.58
N CYS A 363 -15.54 -16.45 0.81
CA CYS A 363 -14.84 -16.81 -0.41
C CYS A 363 -15.81 -16.78 -1.59
N PRO A 364 -15.91 -15.66 -2.29
CA PRO A 364 -16.78 -15.57 -3.45
C PRO A 364 -16.45 -16.65 -4.49
N ASN A 365 -17.47 -17.33 -5.01
CA ASN A 365 -17.32 -18.40 -6.01
C ASN A 365 -16.40 -19.56 -5.58
N ASP A 366 -16.32 -19.85 -4.28
CA ASP A 366 -15.41 -20.84 -3.71
C ASP A 366 -13.93 -20.58 -4.06
N ARG A 367 -13.53 -19.29 -4.14
CA ARG A 367 -12.13 -18.87 -4.36
C ARG A 367 -11.63 -18.04 -3.19
N PHE A 368 -10.36 -18.21 -2.87
CA PHE A 368 -9.66 -17.34 -1.93
C PHE A 368 -9.54 -15.93 -2.51
N MET A 369 -9.44 -14.95 -1.62
CA MET A 369 -9.39 -13.55 -1.99
C MET A 369 -7.99 -12.99 -1.71
N PRO A 370 -7.21 -12.69 -2.76
CA PRO A 370 -5.95 -11.97 -2.59
C PRO A 370 -6.19 -10.54 -2.10
N MET A 371 -5.17 -9.97 -1.43
CA MET A 371 -5.19 -8.61 -0.92
C MET A 371 -4.34 -7.68 -1.78
N TRP A 372 -4.78 -6.46 -1.96
CA TRP A 372 -4.03 -5.39 -2.59
C TRP A 372 -3.83 -4.22 -1.59
N PRO A 373 -2.67 -3.53 -1.51
CA PRO A 373 -1.47 -3.61 -2.37
C PRO A 373 -0.52 -4.77 -2.10
N ALA A 374 -0.77 -5.63 -1.10
CA ALA A 374 0.12 -6.76 -0.77
C ALA A 374 0.39 -7.71 -1.96
N GLY A 375 -0.59 -7.90 -2.84
CA GLY A 375 -0.47 -8.66 -4.09
C GLY A 375 0.31 -7.96 -5.21
N SER A 376 0.69 -6.68 -5.06
CA SER A 376 1.51 -5.97 -6.05
C SER A 376 2.92 -6.54 -6.13
N PRO A 377 3.51 -6.70 -7.33
CA PRO A 377 4.89 -7.17 -7.48
C PRO A 377 5.96 -6.11 -7.16
N TYR A 378 5.58 -4.89 -6.79
CA TYR A 378 6.47 -3.75 -6.59
C TYR A 378 6.53 -3.24 -5.16
N VAL A 379 5.92 -3.96 -4.22
CA VAL A 379 5.98 -3.71 -2.77
C VAL A 379 6.47 -4.95 -2.03
N THR A 380 6.86 -4.79 -0.77
CA THR A 380 7.16 -5.91 0.12
C THR A 380 5.96 -6.16 1.03
N ALA A 381 5.32 -7.32 0.90
CA ALA A 381 4.19 -7.70 1.72
C ALA A 381 4.66 -8.40 3.01
N VAL A 382 4.08 -8.01 4.15
CA VAL A 382 4.45 -8.50 5.48
C VAL A 382 3.26 -9.24 6.11
N GLY A 383 3.40 -10.55 6.25
CA GLY A 383 2.45 -11.44 6.91
C GLY A 383 2.63 -11.51 8.42
N GLY A 384 1.80 -12.31 9.06
CA GLY A 384 1.74 -12.43 10.50
C GLY A 384 2.19 -13.80 11.04
N THR A 385 3.01 -13.78 12.09
CA THR A 385 3.34 -14.95 12.90
C THR A 385 2.82 -14.82 14.33
N SER A 386 2.91 -15.88 15.09
CA SER A 386 2.49 -15.96 16.49
C SER A 386 3.46 -16.79 17.33
N GLY A 387 3.24 -16.79 18.65
CA GLY A 387 3.98 -17.62 19.61
C GLY A 387 5.01 -16.87 20.44
N GLY A 388 5.49 -15.69 20.02
CA GLY A 388 6.39 -14.82 20.82
C GLY A 388 7.75 -15.43 21.13
N LYS A 389 8.17 -16.48 20.42
CA LYS A 389 9.45 -17.20 20.59
C LYS A 389 9.79 -17.97 19.32
N MET A 390 11.07 -18.35 19.18
CA MET A 390 11.51 -19.26 18.12
C MET A 390 11.31 -20.74 18.52
N PRO A 391 10.92 -21.61 17.59
CA PRO A 391 10.40 -21.27 16.27
C PRO A 391 9.04 -20.57 16.36
N GLU A 392 8.80 -19.66 15.45
CA GLU A 392 7.49 -19.01 15.32
C GLU A 392 6.48 -19.93 14.65
N GLN A 393 5.21 -19.58 14.75
CA GLN A 393 4.12 -20.26 14.03
C GLN A 393 3.37 -19.25 13.16
N ALA A 394 2.83 -19.69 12.04
CA ALA A 394 1.94 -18.88 11.24
C ALA A 394 0.73 -18.41 12.08
N TRP A 395 0.38 -17.14 11.97
CA TRP A 395 -0.84 -16.63 12.56
C TRP A 395 -2.02 -16.91 11.63
N SER A 396 -3.09 -17.49 12.16
CA SER A 396 -4.25 -17.87 11.33
C SER A 396 -4.96 -16.68 10.66
N GLY A 397 -4.82 -15.47 11.21
CA GLY A 397 -5.34 -14.24 10.61
C GLY A 397 -4.49 -13.69 9.47
N SER A 398 -3.21 -14.11 9.34
CA SER A 398 -2.33 -13.60 8.28
C SER A 398 -2.94 -13.84 6.91
N SER A 399 -3.28 -12.78 6.18
CA SER A 399 -3.68 -12.93 4.77
C SER A 399 -2.47 -13.22 3.90
N GLY A 400 -2.70 -14.02 2.87
CA GLY A 400 -1.70 -14.42 1.92
C GLY A 400 -2.29 -15.35 0.86
N GLY A 401 -1.52 -15.60 -0.16
CA GLY A 401 -2.00 -16.39 -1.31
C GLY A 401 -1.29 -16.00 -2.59
N PHE A 402 -2.08 -15.93 -3.66
CA PHE A 402 -1.61 -15.65 -5.01
C PHE A 402 -2.54 -14.63 -5.66
N SER A 403 -1.99 -13.57 -6.23
CA SER A 403 -2.75 -12.56 -6.96
C SER A 403 -3.54 -13.18 -8.13
N ASP A 404 -4.76 -12.75 -8.30
CA ASP A 404 -5.57 -13.09 -9.49
C ASP A 404 -5.28 -12.14 -10.66
N VAL A 405 -4.66 -10.97 -10.38
CA VAL A 405 -4.39 -9.90 -11.35
C VAL A 405 -2.94 -9.95 -11.83
N PHE A 406 -1.96 -10.03 -10.92
CA PHE A 406 -0.54 -9.91 -11.25
C PHE A 406 0.14 -11.27 -11.37
N PRO A 407 0.87 -11.54 -12.47
CA PRO A 407 1.65 -12.77 -12.61
C PRO A 407 2.83 -12.80 -11.63
N ALA A 408 3.30 -14.00 -11.29
CA ALA A 408 4.48 -14.17 -10.46
C ALA A 408 5.72 -13.56 -11.15
N PRO A 409 6.41 -12.59 -10.53
CA PRO A 409 7.61 -12.01 -11.10
C PRO A 409 8.78 -13.02 -11.09
N SER A 410 9.73 -12.83 -11.99
CA SER A 410 10.83 -13.77 -12.21
C SER A 410 11.70 -14.01 -10.96
N TRP A 411 11.87 -13.00 -10.11
CA TRP A 411 12.66 -13.10 -8.88
C TRP A 411 11.99 -13.97 -7.80
N GLN A 412 10.68 -14.25 -7.91
CA GLN A 412 9.90 -15.02 -6.96
C GLN A 412 9.48 -16.39 -7.51
N ALA A 413 9.44 -16.54 -8.84
CA ALA A 413 8.75 -17.63 -9.53
C ALA A 413 9.21 -19.03 -9.11
N GLU A 414 10.50 -19.24 -8.80
CA GLU A 414 11.01 -20.53 -8.34
C GLU A 414 10.39 -20.93 -6.99
N ALA A 415 10.37 -20.03 -6.02
CA ALA A 415 9.87 -20.29 -4.67
C ALA A 415 8.34 -20.52 -4.68
N THR A 416 7.58 -19.63 -5.34
CA THR A 416 6.12 -19.72 -5.38
C THR A 416 5.60 -20.90 -6.18
N SER A 417 6.24 -21.24 -7.30
CA SER A 417 5.87 -22.42 -8.08
C SER A 417 6.18 -23.73 -7.36
N ALA A 418 7.28 -23.79 -6.61
CA ALA A 418 7.60 -24.96 -5.78
C ALA A 418 6.54 -25.19 -4.69
N TYR A 419 6.10 -24.13 -4.00
CA TYR A 419 5.02 -24.22 -3.03
C TYR A 419 3.68 -24.60 -3.67
N ALA A 420 3.29 -23.96 -4.77
CA ALA A 420 2.03 -24.22 -5.46
C ALA A 420 1.93 -25.63 -6.05
N ALA A 421 3.08 -26.25 -6.36
CA ALA A 421 3.16 -27.63 -6.85
C ALA A 421 3.05 -28.70 -5.75
N ASN A 422 3.00 -28.29 -4.46
CA ASN A 422 2.88 -29.20 -3.34
C ASN A 422 1.52 -29.92 -3.39
N THR A 423 1.54 -31.26 -3.21
CA THR A 423 0.35 -32.12 -3.28
C THR A 423 -0.01 -32.72 -1.91
N ASP A 424 0.52 -32.19 -0.83
CA ASP A 424 0.18 -32.62 0.53
C ASP A 424 -1.33 -32.45 0.79
N SER A 425 -1.87 -33.31 1.63
CA SER A 425 -3.32 -33.36 1.91
C SER A 425 -3.87 -32.14 2.66
N ASP A 426 -3.01 -31.27 3.16
CA ASP A 426 -3.34 -30.03 3.84
C ASP A 426 -3.33 -28.80 2.91
N MET A 427 -2.86 -28.96 1.66
CA MET A 427 -2.96 -27.91 0.65
C MET A 427 -4.41 -27.68 0.20
N PRO A 428 -4.82 -26.43 -0.02
CA PRO A 428 -6.14 -26.15 -0.58
C PRO A 428 -6.26 -26.67 -2.02
N PRO A 429 -7.47 -27.04 -2.50
CA PRO A 429 -7.67 -27.42 -3.89
C PRO A 429 -7.24 -26.32 -4.86
N ALA A 430 -6.60 -26.69 -5.97
CA ALA A 430 -6.09 -25.76 -6.99
C ALA A 430 -7.18 -24.85 -7.59
N SER A 431 -8.47 -25.18 -7.45
CA SER A 431 -9.57 -24.32 -7.88
C SER A 431 -9.77 -23.09 -7.02
N TYR A 432 -9.19 -23.06 -5.82
CA TYR A 432 -9.37 -21.95 -4.88
C TYR A 432 -8.44 -20.75 -5.15
N PHE A 433 -7.37 -20.91 -5.91
CA PHE A 433 -6.37 -19.85 -6.12
C PHE A 433 -5.73 -19.91 -7.51
N ASN A 434 -5.07 -18.82 -7.90
CA ASN A 434 -4.30 -18.71 -9.13
C ASN A 434 -2.83 -19.10 -8.91
N SER A 435 -2.46 -20.36 -9.15
CA SER A 435 -1.11 -20.87 -8.90
C SER A 435 0.02 -20.19 -9.71
N THR A 436 -0.31 -19.34 -10.68
CA THR A 436 0.64 -18.59 -11.51
C THR A 436 0.72 -17.11 -11.11
N GLY A 437 -0.08 -16.69 -10.16
CA GLY A 437 -0.10 -15.33 -9.65
C GLY A 437 1.09 -14.98 -8.77
N ARG A 438 1.29 -13.68 -8.56
CA ARG A 438 2.23 -13.15 -7.57
C ARG A 438 1.88 -13.71 -6.19
N GLY A 439 2.78 -14.47 -5.57
CA GLY A 439 2.61 -15.03 -4.24
C GLY A 439 2.96 -14.04 -3.14
N PHE A 440 2.11 -13.90 -2.14
CA PHE A 440 2.32 -13.05 -0.97
C PHE A 440 1.91 -13.76 0.33
N PRO A 441 2.43 -13.34 1.50
CA PRO A 441 3.41 -12.29 1.75
C PRO A 441 4.83 -12.66 1.28
N ASP A 442 5.75 -11.68 1.33
CA ASP A 442 7.18 -11.91 1.05
C ASP A 442 7.94 -12.33 2.30
N ILE A 443 7.63 -11.69 3.42
CA ILE A 443 8.16 -11.96 4.76
C ILE A 443 7.03 -11.87 5.79
N SER A 444 7.35 -12.14 7.04
CA SER A 444 6.41 -12.03 8.16
C SER A 444 7.08 -11.50 9.43
N ALA A 445 6.28 -11.12 10.42
CA ALA A 445 6.74 -10.89 11.78
C ALA A 445 5.59 -11.21 12.75
N GLN A 446 5.88 -11.20 14.08
CA GLN A 446 4.84 -11.40 15.09
C GLN A 446 3.67 -10.46 14.85
N ALA A 447 2.45 -10.99 14.96
CA ALA A 447 1.22 -10.27 14.65
C ALA A 447 0.21 -10.25 15.81
N VAL A 448 0.57 -10.70 16.99
CA VAL A 448 -0.36 -10.85 18.12
C VAL A 448 0.23 -10.32 19.42
N GLU A 449 -0.64 -10.00 20.37
CA GLU A 449 -0.25 -9.62 21.75
C GLU A 449 0.72 -8.43 21.84
N TYR A 450 0.50 -7.41 21.02
CA TYR A 450 1.26 -6.16 21.06
C TYR A 450 0.64 -5.19 22.08
N PRO A 451 1.35 -4.78 23.14
CA PRO A 451 0.87 -3.73 24.06
C PRO A 451 0.96 -2.34 23.42
N VAL A 452 -0.17 -1.82 22.96
CA VAL A 452 -0.30 -0.48 22.35
C VAL A 452 -0.88 0.51 23.37
N VAL A 453 -0.33 1.71 23.43
CA VAL A 453 -0.85 2.79 24.29
C VAL A 453 -1.74 3.72 23.48
N VAL A 454 -3.02 3.71 23.78
CA VAL A 454 -3.99 4.59 23.13
C VAL A 454 -4.96 5.16 24.17
N HIS A 455 -5.25 6.47 24.07
CA HIS A 455 -6.07 7.21 25.06
C HIS A 455 -5.59 7.03 26.51
N GLY A 456 -4.28 6.90 26.69
CA GLY A 456 -3.67 6.69 27.99
C GLY A 456 -3.81 5.28 28.58
N LEU A 457 -4.34 4.31 27.83
CA LEU A 457 -4.50 2.91 28.27
C LEU A 457 -3.62 2.01 27.41
N THR A 458 -3.08 0.96 28.02
CA THR A 458 -2.37 -0.10 27.29
C THR A 458 -3.37 -1.18 26.89
N THR A 459 -3.48 -1.45 25.59
CA THR A 459 -4.41 -2.42 25.01
C THR A 459 -3.61 -3.45 24.20
N PRO A 460 -3.81 -4.75 24.39
CA PRO A 460 -3.20 -5.76 23.54
C PRO A 460 -3.87 -5.75 22.16
N VAL A 461 -3.04 -5.78 21.11
CA VAL A 461 -3.48 -5.65 19.72
C VAL A 461 -2.95 -6.82 18.89
N ALA A 462 -3.69 -7.22 17.86
CA ALA A 462 -3.29 -8.23 16.88
C ALA A 462 -3.66 -7.78 15.46
N GLY A 463 -2.85 -8.14 14.49
CA GLY A 463 -3.00 -7.84 13.06
C GLY A 463 -1.65 -7.91 12.35
N THR A 464 -1.65 -8.06 11.04
CA THR A 464 -0.46 -7.87 10.21
C THR A 464 0.04 -6.42 10.26
N SER A 465 -0.85 -5.50 10.69
CA SER A 465 -0.51 -4.14 11.12
C SER A 465 0.51 -4.08 12.26
N CYS A 466 0.63 -5.11 13.10
CA CYS A 466 1.72 -5.23 14.08
C CYS A 466 3.03 -5.64 13.40
N ALA A 467 2.95 -6.55 12.44
CA ALA A 467 4.09 -7.14 11.76
C ALA A 467 4.81 -6.15 10.83
N SER A 468 4.05 -5.36 10.07
CA SER A 468 4.60 -4.42 9.09
C SER A 468 5.52 -3.36 9.72
N PRO A 469 5.10 -2.55 10.70
CA PRO A 469 5.99 -1.57 11.33
C PRO A 469 7.15 -2.21 12.08
N CYS A 470 6.93 -3.42 12.64
CA CYS A 470 7.98 -4.18 13.30
C CYS A 470 9.10 -4.56 12.33
N ALA A 471 8.77 -5.18 11.19
CA ALA A 471 9.73 -5.52 10.14
C ALA A 471 10.36 -4.26 9.52
N SER A 472 9.55 -3.23 9.25
CA SER A 472 10.02 -1.97 8.65
C SER A 472 11.10 -1.28 9.49
N GLY A 473 10.95 -1.27 10.82
CA GLY A 473 11.97 -0.73 11.72
C GLY A 473 13.30 -1.50 11.65
N VAL A 474 13.25 -2.82 11.44
CA VAL A 474 14.47 -3.63 11.22
C VAL A 474 15.18 -3.20 9.93
N PHE A 475 14.44 -2.99 8.82
CA PHE A 475 15.02 -2.50 7.57
C PHE A 475 15.51 -1.05 7.69
N GLY A 476 14.86 -0.24 8.54
CA GLY A 476 15.36 1.09 8.92
C GLY A 476 16.76 1.04 9.55
N LEU A 477 17.02 0.09 10.44
CA LEU A 477 18.36 -0.13 11.03
C LEU A 477 19.39 -0.65 10.00
N LEU A 478 18.97 -1.53 9.09
CA LEU A 478 19.86 -2.02 8.02
C LEU A 478 20.24 -0.89 7.06
N ASN A 479 19.32 0.00 6.74
CA ASN A 479 19.61 1.22 5.97
C ASN A 479 20.57 2.15 6.72
N ASP A 480 20.38 2.33 8.04
CA ASP A 480 21.27 3.16 8.85
C ASP A 480 22.71 2.66 8.79
N ALA A 481 22.91 1.35 8.98
CA ALA A 481 24.22 0.71 8.90
C ALA A 481 24.88 0.89 7.51
N ARG A 482 24.11 0.73 6.41
CA ARG A 482 24.61 0.89 5.04
C ARG A 482 25.02 2.34 4.77
N LEU A 483 24.14 3.28 5.06
CA LEU A 483 24.39 4.72 4.82
C LEU A 483 25.55 5.24 5.67
N ALA A 484 25.66 4.80 6.94
CA ALA A 484 26.80 5.12 7.79
C ALA A 484 28.14 4.58 7.23
N ALA A 485 28.09 3.46 6.48
CA ALA A 485 29.24 2.90 5.77
C ALA A 485 29.48 3.53 4.37
N GLY A 486 28.72 4.55 3.99
CA GLY A 486 28.82 5.22 2.69
C GLY A 486 28.24 4.43 1.53
N LYS A 487 27.37 3.42 1.81
CA LYS A 487 26.64 2.65 0.82
C LYS A 487 25.27 3.28 0.57
N SER A 488 24.58 2.85 -0.50
CA SER A 488 23.21 3.28 -0.81
C SER A 488 22.17 2.61 0.13
N SER A 489 20.96 3.17 0.20
CA SER A 489 19.80 2.51 0.81
C SER A 489 19.47 1.18 0.11
N LEU A 490 18.57 0.37 0.69
CA LEU A 490 18.20 -0.94 0.16
C LEU A 490 17.20 -0.87 -1.00
N GLY A 491 16.33 0.16 -1.02
CA GLY A 491 15.26 0.26 -2.02
C GLY A 491 14.28 -0.92 -1.97
N PHE A 492 13.86 -1.42 -3.12
CA PHE A 492 12.96 -2.57 -3.21
C PHE A 492 13.61 -3.86 -2.69
N LEU A 493 13.04 -4.43 -1.64
CA LEU A 493 13.68 -5.46 -0.84
C LEU A 493 13.60 -6.86 -1.43
N ASN A 494 12.54 -7.18 -2.19
CA ASN A 494 12.20 -8.57 -2.50
C ASN A 494 13.31 -9.32 -3.24
N GLN A 495 13.98 -8.68 -4.20
CA GLN A 495 15.08 -9.36 -4.92
C GLN A 495 16.25 -9.73 -4.03
N ILE A 496 16.53 -8.91 -2.99
CA ILE A 496 17.55 -9.22 -1.97
C ILE A 496 17.09 -10.40 -1.13
N LEU A 497 15.84 -10.38 -0.65
CA LEU A 497 15.26 -11.38 0.25
C LEU A 497 15.16 -12.75 -0.42
N TYR A 498 14.58 -12.83 -1.62
CA TYR A 498 14.47 -14.08 -2.38
C TYR A 498 15.80 -14.64 -2.85
N SER A 499 16.84 -13.80 -2.96
CA SER A 499 18.20 -14.26 -3.24
C SER A 499 18.94 -14.78 -1.98
N ASN A 500 18.44 -14.47 -0.78
CA ASN A 500 19.10 -14.79 0.48
C ASN A 500 18.11 -15.32 1.55
N PRO A 501 17.27 -16.35 1.25
CA PRO A 501 16.24 -16.82 2.18
C PRO A 501 16.80 -17.30 3.52
N SER A 502 18.04 -17.81 3.55
CA SER A 502 18.71 -18.25 4.80
C SER A 502 19.02 -17.12 5.78
N ALA A 503 18.89 -15.85 5.36
CA ALA A 503 19.03 -14.69 6.25
C ALA A 503 17.74 -14.37 7.03
N LEU A 504 16.68 -15.13 6.81
CA LEU A 504 15.42 -15.05 7.51
C LEU A 504 15.25 -16.26 8.44
N ASN A 505 14.31 -16.16 9.38
CA ASN A 505 13.91 -17.27 10.24
C ASN A 505 12.68 -17.91 9.57
N ASP A 506 12.87 -19.08 8.99
CA ASP A 506 11.81 -19.84 8.33
C ASP A 506 10.71 -20.26 9.31
N VAL A 507 9.45 -20.22 8.87
CA VAL A 507 8.27 -20.56 9.67
C VAL A 507 7.48 -21.65 8.95
N SER A 508 7.60 -22.87 9.43
CA SER A 508 7.06 -24.06 8.77
C SER A 508 5.88 -24.73 9.49
N GLU A 509 5.37 -24.10 10.55
CA GLU A 509 4.24 -24.61 11.33
C GLU A 509 3.07 -23.64 11.37
N GLY A 510 1.87 -24.17 11.31
CA GLY A 510 0.62 -23.44 11.37
C GLY A 510 -0.15 -23.44 10.05
N VAL A 511 -1.32 -22.87 10.08
CA VAL A 511 -2.22 -22.80 8.93
C VAL A 511 -3.01 -21.49 8.96
N GLN A 512 -3.16 -20.90 7.83
CA GLN A 512 -3.99 -19.71 7.61
C GLN A 512 -5.47 -20.03 7.75
N GLY A 513 -6.25 -19.09 8.26
CA GLY A 513 -7.71 -19.14 8.20
C GLY A 513 -8.21 -19.25 6.76
N GLY A 514 -9.33 -19.87 6.58
CA GLY A 514 -9.97 -20.02 5.26
C GLY A 514 -11.47 -19.75 5.34
N CYS A 515 -12.25 -20.35 4.45
CA CYS A 515 -13.66 -20.10 4.30
C CYS A 515 -14.50 -21.34 4.65
N GLY A 516 -15.42 -21.18 5.58
CA GLY A 516 -16.33 -22.24 5.96
C GLY A 516 -15.60 -23.47 6.51
N ARG A 517 -15.55 -24.55 5.73
CA ARG A 517 -14.83 -25.79 6.09
C ARG A 517 -13.48 -25.93 5.40
N GLN A 518 -13.18 -25.06 4.44
CA GLN A 518 -11.91 -25.05 3.74
C GLN A 518 -10.91 -24.23 4.55
N SER A 519 -9.82 -24.85 4.99
CA SER A 519 -8.66 -24.15 5.55
C SER A 519 -7.95 -23.35 4.44
N GLY A 520 -7.29 -22.27 4.83
CA GLY A 520 -6.38 -21.55 3.95
C GLY A 520 -5.09 -22.33 3.70
N PHE A 521 -4.03 -21.64 3.39
CA PHE A 521 -2.73 -22.22 3.09
C PHE A 521 -2.00 -22.67 4.35
N PRO A 522 -1.27 -23.81 4.32
CA PRO A 522 -0.37 -24.23 5.40
C PRO A 522 0.99 -23.53 5.31
N ALA A 523 1.63 -23.27 6.45
CA ALA A 523 3.04 -22.92 6.49
C ALA A 523 3.90 -24.15 6.15
N LYS A 524 4.97 -23.97 5.39
CA LYS A 524 5.89 -25.01 4.93
C LYS A 524 7.34 -24.50 4.97
N GLU A 525 8.29 -25.43 4.91
CA GLU A 525 9.71 -25.08 4.76
C GLU A 525 9.97 -24.29 3.48
N GLY A 526 10.70 -23.20 3.60
CA GLY A 526 10.94 -22.24 2.53
C GLY A 526 9.85 -21.19 2.41
N TRP A 527 9.55 -20.72 1.19
CA TRP A 527 8.47 -19.77 1.00
C TRP A 527 7.10 -20.46 1.08
N ASP A 528 6.20 -19.88 1.82
CA ASP A 528 4.78 -20.27 1.86
C ASP A 528 3.84 -19.06 1.78
N ALA A 529 2.58 -19.32 1.44
CA ALA A 529 1.56 -18.30 1.22
C ALA A 529 0.91 -17.76 2.51
N VAL A 530 1.54 -17.92 3.67
CA VAL A 530 1.08 -17.41 4.98
C VAL A 530 2.13 -16.50 5.61
N THR A 531 3.40 -16.93 5.56
CA THR A 531 4.52 -16.30 6.25
C THR A 531 5.65 -15.86 5.31
N GLY A 532 5.49 -16.08 4.01
CA GLY A 532 6.51 -15.75 3.02
C GLY A 532 7.79 -16.55 3.26
N LEU A 533 8.93 -15.90 3.16
CA LEU A 533 10.26 -16.46 3.45
C LEU A 533 10.57 -16.56 4.97
N GLY A 534 9.61 -16.16 5.82
CA GLY A 534 9.77 -16.13 7.28
C GLY A 534 10.06 -14.74 7.84
N SER A 535 10.50 -14.68 9.11
CA SER A 535 10.67 -13.43 9.84
C SER A 535 12.12 -12.89 9.77
N PRO A 536 12.34 -11.57 9.98
CA PRO A 536 13.66 -10.98 9.92
C PRO A 536 14.64 -11.58 10.94
N ASN A 537 15.89 -11.73 10.52
CA ASN A 537 17.02 -11.95 11.43
C ASN A 537 18.04 -10.85 11.15
N TYR A 538 18.07 -9.84 12.02
CA TYR A 538 18.88 -8.64 11.81
C TYR A 538 20.36 -8.94 11.59
N GLU A 539 20.97 -9.80 12.41
CA GLU A 539 22.40 -10.11 12.29
C GLU A 539 22.73 -10.75 10.95
N LYS A 540 21.94 -11.74 10.51
CA LYS A 540 22.16 -12.39 9.21
C LYS A 540 21.86 -11.47 8.03
N LEU A 541 20.79 -10.66 8.13
CA LEU A 541 20.47 -9.67 7.11
C LEU A 541 21.55 -8.60 7.02
N LEU A 542 22.12 -8.16 8.16
CA LEU A 542 23.21 -7.19 8.19
C LEU A 542 24.43 -7.71 7.42
N ASP A 543 24.83 -8.97 7.65
CA ASP A 543 25.93 -9.60 6.90
C ASP A 543 25.67 -9.59 5.39
N VAL A 544 24.44 -9.93 4.97
CA VAL A 544 24.04 -9.93 3.56
C VAL A 544 24.11 -8.51 2.99
N VAL A 545 23.41 -7.55 3.60
CA VAL A 545 23.25 -6.22 3.02
C VAL A 545 24.56 -5.41 3.05
N MET A 546 25.44 -5.67 4.02
CA MET A 546 26.77 -5.05 4.06
C MET A 546 27.74 -5.65 3.05
N ALA A 547 27.52 -6.85 2.55
CA ALA A 547 28.30 -7.44 1.47
C ALA A 547 27.89 -6.90 0.08
N LEU A 548 26.69 -6.33 -0.07
CA LEU A 548 26.23 -5.70 -1.31
C LEU A 548 27.03 -4.40 -1.59
N PRO A 549 27.11 -3.96 -2.86
CA PRO A 549 27.78 -2.74 -3.28
C PRO A 549 27.39 -1.48 -2.49
#